data_d59668bd238d0f78b273111e7e0100d4
#
_entry.id   d59668bd238d0f78b273111e7e0100d4
#
_cell.length_a   1.000
_cell.length_b   1.000
_cell.length_c   1.000
_cell.angle_alpha   90.00
_cell.angle_beta   90.00
_cell.angle_gamma   90.00
#
_symmetry.space_group_name_H-M   'P 1'
#
loop_
_entity.id
_entity.type
_entity.pdbx_description
1 polymer ?
#
loop_
_entity_poly.entity_id
_entity_poly.type
_entity_poly.pdbx_seq_one_letter_code
_entity_poly.pdbx_strand_id
1 'polypeptide(L)'
;DIALMSSKRRDNDATSIFLNSLVPDSTGKCTSNMVYTENCEGIITQDLVLKLRRYFKYFECDYIGIDAKGLGAPIMDLLMHECYDPETGETYPPLNCCNNPDFQERCPDKTAPKVIWAIMGSSQFNNDVTIALRSGIQQGRIRFLESEYDCEEILRANIKGYDKLSPMEKMALQMPYINTGLAVNELVNLEYEATNNLIRVHEKPGARKDRYSSLSYNYYIA
;
A
#
# COMPACT_ATOMS: atom_id res chain seq x y z
N ASP A 1 2.76 4.73 1.15
CA ASP A 1 3.80 5.76 1.25
C ASP A 1 4.29 6.11 -0.15
N ILE A 2 4.52 7.39 -0.43
CA ILE A 2 4.85 7.87 -1.77
C ILE A 2 6.17 8.61 -1.76
N ALA A 3 7.10 8.17 -2.60
CA ALA A 3 8.37 8.82 -2.82
C ALA A 3 8.49 9.32 -4.26
N LEU A 4 9.00 10.55 -4.44
CA LEU A 4 9.30 11.10 -5.76
C LEU A 4 10.75 10.90 -6.15
N MET A 5 10.94 10.64 -7.44
CA MET A 5 12.25 10.59 -8.06
C MET A 5 12.89 11.96 -8.13
N SER A 6 13.95 12.20 -7.41
CA SER A 6 14.86 13.32 -7.79
C SER A 6 16.28 13.24 -7.29
N SER A 7 16.75 12.16 -6.71
CA SER A 7 18.17 12.08 -6.39
C SER A 7 18.82 10.76 -6.78
N LYS A 8 20.03 10.84 -7.33
CA LYS A 8 20.92 9.71 -7.60
C LYS A 8 21.52 9.11 -6.30
N ARG A 9 20.91 9.38 -5.14
CA ARG A 9 21.36 8.82 -3.86
C ARG A 9 20.77 7.43 -3.70
N ARG A 10 21.53 6.49 -3.17
CA ARG A 10 21.14 5.10 -2.88
C ARG A 10 20.05 4.97 -1.80
N ASP A 11 19.70 6.07 -1.12
CA ASP A 11 18.79 6.11 0.02
C ASP A 11 17.45 6.79 -0.35
N ASN A 12 16.99 6.66 -1.60
CA ASN A 12 15.68 7.21 -1.97
C ASN A 12 14.58 6.34 -1.36
N ASP A 13 13.61 7.00 -0.73
CA ASP A 13 12.36 6.38 -0.31
C ASP A 13 11.67 5.76 -1.54
N ALA A 14 10.97 4.66 -1.33
CA ALA A 14 10.21 3.99 -2.35
C ALA A 14 8.71 4.14 -2.10
N THR A 15 7.93 4.14 -3.18
CA THR A 15 6.47 4.03 -3.05
C THR A 15 6.11 2.58 -2.77
N SER A 16 5.56 2.33 -1.60
CA SER A 16 5.12 1.00 -1.20
C SER A 16 3.60 0.88 -1.27
N ILE A 17 3.11 -0.16 -1.93
CA ILE A 17 1.69 -0.43 -2.15
C ILE A 17 1.35 -1.76 -1.47
N PHE A 18 0.29 -1.75 -0.65
CA PHE A 18 -0.30 -2.94 -0.05
C PHE A 18 -1.78 -3.03 -0.38
N LEU A 19 -2.21 -4.20 -0.82
CA LEU A 19 -3.62 -4.53 -1.02
C LEU A 19 -3.98 -5.66 -0.07
N ASN A 20 -5.02 -5.43 0.72
CA ASN A 20 -5.52 -6.39 1.68
C ASN A 20 -7.00 -6.64 1.46
N SER A 21 -7.42 -7.87 1.68
CA SER A 21 -8.81 -8.27 1.77
C SER A 21 -9.21 -8.42 3.23
N LEU A 22 -10.34 -7.84 3.61
CA LEU A 22 -10.88 -7.93 4.97
C LEU A 22 -11.90 -9.05 5.06
N VAL A 23 -11.64 -9.99 5.95
CA VAL A 23 -12.54 -11.12 6.19
C VAL A 23 -13.07 -11.03 7.62
N PRO A 24 -14.38 -10.70 7.79
CA PRO A 24 -14.98 -10.65 9.10
C PRO A 24 -15.12 -12.06 9.71
N ASP A 25 -14.86 -12.18 11.00
CA ASP A 25 -15.18 -13.37 11.77
C ASP A 25 -16.65 -13.33 12.27
N SER A 26 -17.09 -14.39 12.97
CA SER A 26 -18.44 -14.48 13.53
C SER A 26 -18.76 -13.41 14.58
N THR A 27 -17.78 -12.67 15.06
CA THR A 27 -17.92 -11.58 16.04
C THR A 27 -17.92 -10.21 15.38
N GLY A 28 -17.76 -10.14 14.05
CA GLY A 28 -17.64 -8.92 13.28
C GLY A 28 -16.26 -8.30 13.30
N LYS A 29 -15.27 -8.95 13.90
CA LYS A 29 -13.87 -8.50 13.83
C LYS A 29 -13.23 -9.00 12.55
N CYS A 30 -12.49 -8.13 11.87
CA CYS A 30 -11.87 -8.46 10.61
C CYS A 30 -10.45 -9.04 10.78
N THR A 31 -10.13 -9.98 9.92
CA THR A 31 -8.75 -10.41 9.62
C THR A 31 -8.35 -9.74 8.31
N SER A 32 -7.21 -9.09 8.30
CA SER A 32 -6.63 -8.45 7.13
C SER A 32 -5.69 -9.46 6.44
N ASN A 33 -6.09 -9.95 5.28
CA ASN A 33 -5.30 -10.86 4.48
C ASN A 33 -4.59 -10.05 3.38
N MET A 34 -3.28 -10.09 3.35
CA MET A 34 -2.51 -9.51 2.26
C MET A 34 -2.81 -10.25 0.97
N VAL A 35 -3.20 -9.52 -0.07
CA VAL A 35 -3.52 -10.06 -1.39
C VAL A 35 -2.39 -9.78 -2.37
N TYR A 36 -1.79 -8.59 -2.25
CA TYR A 36 -0.74 -8.13 -3.14
C TYR A 36 0.12 -7.08 -2.46
N THR A 37 1.42 -7.06 -2.76
CA THR A 37 2.31 -5.97 -2.35
C THR A 37 3.37 -5.70 -3.42
N GLU A 38 3.65 -4.43 -3.62
CA GLU A 38 4.65 -3.95 -4.56
C GLU A 38 5.42 -2.76 -4.00
N ASN A 39 6.68 -2.67 -4.37
CA ASN A 39 7.53 -1.54 -4.07
C ASN A 39 8.00 -0.91 -5.38
N CYS A 40 7.62 0.34 -5.62
CA CYS A 40 7.93 1.08 -6.83
C CYS A 40 9.08 2.04 -6.55
N GLU A 41 10.20 1.84 -7.23
CA GLU A 41 11.31 2.78 -7.22
C GLU A 41 11.33 3.53 -8.54
N GLY A 42 11.51 4.83 -8.45
CA GLY A 42 11.72 5.61 -9.65
C GLY A 42 10.51 5.79 -10.58
N ILE A 43 9.30 5.52 -10.11
CA ILE A 43 8.09 5.71 -10.89
C ILE A 43 7.73 7.20 -10.99
N ILE A 44 7.33 7.67 -12.17
CA ILE A 44 6.82 9.03 -12.32
C ILE A 44 5.38 9.13 -11.83
N THR A 45 4.99 10.32 -11.39
CA THR A 45 3.69 10.57 -10.75
C THR A 45 2.49 10.10 -11.58
N GLN A 46 2.49 10.35 -12.88
CA GLN A 46 1.38 9.95 -13.77
C GLN A 46 1.26 8.43 -13.90
N ASP A 47 2.39 7.74 -14.04
CA ASP A 47 2.41 6.26 -14.13
C ASP A 47 1.98 5.63 -12.81
N LEU A 48 2.33 6.24 -11.67
CA LEU A 48 1.85 5.79 -10.37
C LEU A 48 0.33 5.93 -10.25
N VAL A 49 -0.23 7.06 -10.69
CA VAL A 49 -1.69 7.27 -10.68
C VAL A 49 -2.39 6.24 -11.56
N LEU A 50 -1.90 6.00 -12.78
CA LEU A 50 -2.44 4.96 -13.67
C LEU A 50 -2.37 3.57 -13.01
N LYS A 51 -1.22 3.23 -12.41
CA LYS A 51 -1.04 1.97 -11.70
C LYS A 51 -2.05 1.82 -10.55
N LEU A 52 -2.22 2.85 -9.73
CA LEU A 52 -3.20 2.84 -8.63
C LEU A 52 -4.63 2.68 -9.15
N ARG A 53 -4.99 3.32 -10.28
CA ARG A 53 -6.29 3.17 -10.92
C ARG A 53 -6.53 1.76 -11.44
N ARG A 54 -5.53 1.17 -12.08
CA ARG A 54 -5.59 -0.21 -12.55
C ARG A 54 -5.79 -1.18 -11.39
N TYR A 55 -5.04 -1.01 -10.30
CA TYR A 55 -5.19 -1.86 -9.12
C TYR A 55 -6.54 -1.67 -8.45
N PHE A 56 -7.00 -0.43 -8.26
CA PHE A 56 -8.29 -0.13 -7.68
C PHE A 56 -9.41 -0.85 -8.44
N LYS A 57 -9.37 -0.84 -9.77
CA LYS A 57 -10.35 -1.53 -10.61
C LYS A 57 -10.15 -3.05 -10.61
N TYR A 58 -8.91 -3.51 -10.84
CA TYR A 58 -8.62 -4.94 -11.01
C TYR A 58 -8.89 -5.76 -9.75
N PHE A 59 -8.56 -5.23 -8.59
CA PHE A 59 -8.79 -5.87 -7.30
C PHE A 59 -10.16 -5.50 -6.68
N GLU A 60 -10.99 -4.74 -7.41
CA GLU A 60 -12.31 -4.30 -6.94
C GLU A 60 -12.25 -3.66 -5.54
N CYS A 61 -11.31 -2.72 -5.35
CA CYS A 61 -11.06 -2.12 -4.05
C CYS A 61 -12.20 -1.21 -3.62
N ASP A 62 -12.59 -1.28 -2.36
CA ASP A 62 -13.59 -0.38 -1.75
C ASP A 62 -12.97 0.97 -1.39
N TYR A 63 -11.71 0.99 -0.93
CA TYR A 63 -11.00 2.18 -0.49
C TYR A 63 -9.55 2.18 -0.94
N ILE A 64 -8.98 3.38 -1.01
CA ILE A 64 -7.56 3.61 -1.24
C ILE A 64 -7.02 4.60 -0.20
N GLY A 65 -6.05 4.17 0.62
CA GLY A 65 -5.34 5.03 1.56
C GLY A 65 -4.13 5.70 0.93
N ILE A 66 -4.02 7.01 1.05
CA ILE A 66 -2.88 7.79 0.54
C ILE A 66 -2.28 8.61 1.68
N ASP A 67 -0.97 8.49 1.92
CA ASP A 67 -0.28 9.48 2.77
C ASP A 67 -0.31 10.84 2.07
N ALA A 68 -1.21 11.70 2.53
CA ALA A 68 -1.50 12.98 1.93
C ALA A 68 -0.50 14.08 2.36
N LYS A 69 0.50 13.76 3.19
CA LYS A 69 1.57 14.70 3.52
C LYS A 69 2.60 14.77 2.39
N GLY A 70 3.04 15.97 2.09
CA GLY A 70 4.09 16.20 1.11
C GLY A 70 3.71 15.71 -0.30
N LEU A 71 4.34 14.66 -0.74
CA LEU A 71 4.25 14.15 -2.11
C LEU A 71 2.95 13.41 -2.43
N GLY A 72 2.20 12.98 -1.44
CA GLY A 72 0.92 12.32 -1.66
C GLY A 72 -0.21 13.25 -2.06
N ALA A 73 -0.14 14.53 -1.68
CA ALA A 73 -1.18 15.49 -2.05
C ALA A 73 -1.35 15.66 -3.59
N PRO A 74 -0.29 15.81 -4.39
CA PRO A 74 -0.40 15.82 -5.85
C PRO A 74 -0.98 14.52 -6.43
N ILE A 75 -0.68 13.36 -5.84
CA ILE A 75 -1.27 12.08 -6.27
C ILE A 75 -2.78 12.08 -6.02
N MET A 76 -3.20 12.56 -4.85
CA MET A 76 -4.63 12.69 -4.53
C MET A 76 -5.34 13.60 -5.54
N ASP A 77 -4.75 14.76 -5.85
CA ASP A 77 -5.32 15.67 -6.84
C ASP A 77 -5.51 14.99 -8.21
N LEU A 78 -4.52 14.25 -8.68
CA LEU A 78 -4.63 13.51 -9.94
C LEU A 78 -5.67 12.39 -9.88
N LEU A 79 -5.82 11.71 -8.74
CA LEU A 79 -6.88 10.72 -8.54
C LEU A 79 -8.29 11.34 -8.52
N MET A 80 -8.42 12.64 -8.25
CA MET A 80 -9.69 13.36 -8.27
C MET A 80 -10.11 13.84 -9.68
N HIS A 81 -9.32 13.55 -10.70
CA HIS A 81 -9.63 13.87 -12.10
C HIS A 81 -9.80 12.60 -12.92
N GLU A 82 -10.42 12.72 -14.08
CA GLU A 82 -10.42 11.65 -15.08
C GLU A 82 -8.98 11.29 -15.47
N CYS A 83 -8.74 10.01 -15.67
CA CYS A 83 -7.44 9.50 -16.07
C CYS A 83 -7.60 8.55 -17.25
N TYR A 84 -7.05 8.92 -18.42
CA TYR A 84 -7.02 8.05 -19.59
C TYR A 84 -5.82 7.12 -19.53
N ASP A 85 -6.08 5.84 -19.76
CA ASP A 85 -5.07 4.81 -19.85
C ASP A 85 -4.77 4.44 -21.31
N PRO A 86 -3.60 4.80 -21.82
CA PRO A 86 -3.25 4.52 -23.22
C PRO A 86 -3.00 3.04 -23.51
N GLU A 87 -2.72 2.21 -22.51
CA GLU A 87 -2.49 0.78 -22.71
C GLU A 87 -3.80 0.00 -22.87
N THR A 88 -4.82 0.37 -22.09
CA THR A 88 -6.12 -0.32 -22.11
C THR A 88 -7.16 0.41 -22.97
N GLY A 89 -6.92 1.68 -23.29
CA GLY A 89 -7.88 2.55 -23.95
C GLY A 89 -9.04 2.98 -23.04
N GLU A 90 -8.96 2.72 -21.75
CA GLU A 90 -10.00 3.05 -20.78
C GLU A 90 -9.81 4.45 -20.20
N THR A 91 -10.93 5.07 -19.81
CA THR A 91 -10.93 6.29 -19.01
C THR A 91 -11.48 5.97 -17.61
N TYR A 92 -10.67 6.19 -16.60
CA TYR A 92 -11.06 6.03 -15.21
C TYR A 92 -11.76 7.31 -14.72
N PRO A 93 -12.97 7.21 -14.13
CA PRO A 93 -13.68 8.36 -13.58
C PRO A 93 -12.96 8.94 -12.35
N PRO A 94 -13.23 10.19 -11.96
CA PRO A 94 -12.66 10.78 -10.75
C PRO A 94 -13.07 10.00 -9.50
N LEU A 95 -12.18 10.00 -8.49
CA LEU A 95 -12.46 9.52 -7.14
C LEU A 95 -12.40 10.71 -6.18
N ASN A 96 -13.12 10.66 -5.07
CA ASN A 96 -13.14 11.74 -4.09
C ASN A 96 -12.64 11.26 -2.72
N CYS A 97 -12.22 12.20 -1.88
CA CYS A 97 -11.81 11.95 -0.51
C CYS A 97 -13.00 11.61 0.39
N CYS A 98 -12.86 10.65 1.31
CA CYS A 98 -13.92 10.25 2.23
C CYS A 98 -13.83 10.90 3.62
N ASN A 99 -12.62 11.24 4.08
CA ASN A 99 -12.36 11.59 5.48
C ASN A 99 -11.84 13.01 5.72
N ASN A 100 -11.59 13.80 4.66
CA ASN A 100 -11.03 15.15 4.81
C ASN A 100 -11.81 16.17 3.93
N PRO A 101 -12.55 17.12 4.53
CA PRO A 101 -13.34 18.10 3.79
C PRO A 101 -12.53 18.99 2.85
N ASP A 102 -11.32 19.40 3.22
CA ASP A 102 -10.47 20.27 2.41
C ASP A 102 -10.08 19.57 1.10
N PHE A 103 -9.79 18.27 1.16
CA PHE A 103 -9.56 17.48 -0.04
C PHE A 103 -10.84 17.22 -0.82
N GLN A 104 -11.98 17.01 -0.15
CA GLN A 104 -13.27 16.84 -0.85
C GLN A 104 -13.63 18.06 -1.70
N GLU A 105 -13.34 19.27 -1.20
CA GLU A 105 -13.59 20.52 -1.92
C GLU A 105 -12.73 20.68 -3.17
N ARG A 106 -11.57 20.05 -3.21
CA ARG A 106 -10.65 20.10 -4.36
C ARG A 106 -11.12 19.22 -5.53
N CYS A 107 -11.95 18.21 -5.28
CA CYS A 107 -12.49 17.35 -6.34
C CYS A 107 -13.47 18.14 -7.21
N PRO A 108 -13.25 18.24 -8.54
CA PRO A 108 -14.15 18.98 -9.43
C PRO A 108 -15.55 18.33 -9.52
N ASP A 109 -15.60 17.01 -9.57
CA ASP A 109 -16.85 16.25 -9.57
C ASP A 109 -17.30 15.92 -8.14
N LYS A 110 -18.34 16.64 -7.68
CA LYS A 110 -18.89 16.43 -6.35
C LYS A 110 -19.70 15.13 -6.21
N THR A 111 -20.00 14.48 -7.32
CA THR A 111 -20.71 13.19 -7.35
C THR A 111 -19.76 12.01 -7.37
N ALA A 112 -18.45 12.25 -7.54
CA ALA A 112 -17.43 11.21 -7.54
C ALA A 112 -17.46 10.37 -6.24
N PRO A 113 -17.26 9.04 -6.34
CA PRO A 113 -17.30 8.16 -5.17
C PRO A 113 -16.24 8.55 -4.14
N LYS A 114 -16.64 8.63 -2.88
CA LYS A 114 -15.78 9.00 -1.75
C LYS A 114 -15.06 7.77 -1.22
N VAL A 115 -13.97 7.43 -1.85
CA VAL A 115 -13.20 6.20 -1.59
C VAL A 115 -11.73 6.45 -1.24
N ILE A 116 -11.23 7.70 -1.38
CA ILE A 116 -9.84 8.02 -1.02
C ILE A 116 -9.79 8.42 0.45
N TRP A 117 -8.99 7.71 1.23
CA TRP A 117 -8.67 8.04 2.60
C TRP A 117 -7.37 8.85 2.66
N ALA A 118 -7.48 10.13 3.00
CA ALA A 118 -6.34 11.01 3.19
C ALA A 118 -5.69 10.76 4.56
N ILE A 119 -4.48 10.23 4.57
CA ILE A 119 -3.71 9.99 5.79
C ILE A 119 -2.90 11.26 6.09
N MET A 120 -3.19 11.86 7.24
CA MET A 120 -2.52 13.06 7.72
C MET A 120 -1.68 12.70 8.96
N GLY A 121 -0.52 12.08 8.75
CA GLY A 121 0.34 11.59 9.81
C GLY A 121 0.66 12.67 10.86
N SER A 122 0.28 12.45 12.12
CA SER A 122 0.71 13.18 13.30
C SER A 122 1.45 12.24 14.24
N SER A 123 2.15 12.77 15.25
CA SER A 123 2.81 11.91 16.24
C SER A 123 1.82 10.97 16.94
N GLN A 124 0.62 11.46 17.26
CA GLN A 124 -0.43 10.64 17.86
C GLN A 124 -0.95 9.59 16.88
N PHE A 125 -1.27 9.98 15.65
CA PHE A 125 -1.71 9.06 14.62
C PHE A 125 -0.67 7.96 14.38
N ASN A 126 0.61 8.31 14.23
CA ASN A 126 1.68 7.34 14.03
C ASN A 126 1.85 6.38 15.21
N ASN A 127 1.64 6.85 16.44
CA ASN A 127 1.57 5.99 17.62
C ASN A 127 0.41 5.01 17.54
N ASP A 128 -0.78 5.48 17.19
CA ASP A 128 -2.01 4.67 17.16
C ASP A 128 -1.94 3.59 16.09
N VAL A 129 -1.44 3.91 14.90
CA VAL A 129 -1.25 2.92 13.83
C VAL A 129 -0.18 1.89 14.18
N THR A 130 0.88 2.31 14.90
CA THR A 130 1.92 1.40 15.39
C THR A 130 1.34 0.39 16.38
N ILE A 131 0.57 0.87 17.35
CA ILE A 131 -0.08 0.02 18.35
C ILE A 131 -1.08 -0.92 17.69
N ALA A 132 -1.90 -0.41 16.76
CA ALA A 132 -2.88 -1.21 16.02
C ALA A 132 -2.19 -2.33 15.24
N LEU A 133 -1.18 -2.02 14.44
CA LEU A 133 -0.43 -3.01 13.66
C LEU A 133 0.18 -4.09 14.55
N ARG A 134 0.90 -3.68 15.62
CA ARG A 134 1.51 -4.61 16.58
C ARG A 134 0.47 -5.53 17.21
N SER A 135 -0.64 -4.97 17.67
CA SER A 135 -1.75 -5.72 18.25
C SER A 135 -2.36 -6.70 17.25
N GLY A 136 -2.56 -6.27 16.00
CA GLY A 136 -3.06 -7.10 14.92
C GLY A 136 -2.16 -8.31 14.64
N ILE A 137 -0.86 -8.10 14.57
CA ILE A 137 0.13 -9.18 14.39
C ILE A 137 0.09 -10.15 15.58
N GLN A 138 0.12 -9.64 16.81
CA GLN A 138 0.10 -10.48 18.02
C GLN A 138 -1.19 -11.31 18.16
N GLN A 139 -2.30 -10.80 17.66
CA GLN A 139 -3.60 -11.49 17.68
C GLN A 139 -3.83 -12.39 16.47
N GLY A 140 -2.87 -12.51 15.53
CA GLY A 140 -3.01 -13.27 14.30
C GLY A 140 -4.07 -12.72 13.33
N ARG A 141 -4.36 -11.41 13.41
CA ARG A 141 -5.35 -10.73 12.56
C ARG A 141 -4.78 -10.18 11.28
N ILE A 142 -3.49 -10.34 11.07
CA ILE A 142 -2.82 -10.00 9.81
C ILE A 142 -2.24 -11.28 9.26
N ARG A 143 -2.60 -11.60 8.03
CA ARG A 143 -2.05 -12.75 7.29
C ARG A 143 -1.24 -12.21 6.12
N PHE A 144 0.02 -12.55 6.12
CA PHE A 144 0.93 -12.27 5.02
C PHE A 144 0.77 -13.30 3.90
N LEU A 145 1.28 -12.98 2.72
CA LEU A 145 1.47 -13.99 1.68
C LEU A 145 2.45 -15.06 2.19
N GLU A 146 2.35 -16.23 1.61
CA GLU A 146 3.28 -17.34 1.90
C GLU A 146 4.74 -16.95 1.62
N SER A 147 5.65 -17.76 2.12
CA SER A 147 7.09 -17.54 1.95
C SER A 147 7.49 -17.51 0.47
N GLU A 148 8.46 -16.66 0.14
CA GLU A 148 9.08 -16.65 -1.19
C GLU A 148 9.67 -18.01 -1.60
N TYR A 149 10.04 -18.84 -0.64
CA TYR A 149 10.57 -20.19 -0.90
C TYR A 149 9.48 -21.18 -1.34
N ASP A 150 8.25 -20.95 -0.91
CA ASP A 150 7.11 -21.82 -1.22
C ASP A 150 6.26 -21.28 -2.38
N CYS A 151 6.51 -20.03 -2.80
CA CYS A 151 5.67 -19.33 -3.77
C CYS A 151 5.60 -20.03 -5.13
N GLU A 152 6.69 -20.64 -5.59
CA GLU A 152 6.71 -21.30 -6.90
C GLU A 152 5.78 -22.52 -6.94
N GLU A 153 5.74 -23.30 -5.87
CA GLU A 153 4.83 -24.45 -5.76
C GLU A 153 3.36 -23.97 -5.73
N ILE A 154 3.07 -22.92 -4.98
CA ILE A 154 1.74 -22.33 -4.90
C ILE A 154 1.30 -21.78 -6.27
N LEU A 155 2.17 -21.04 -6.94
CA LEU A 155 1.88 -20.48 -8.27
C LEU A 155 1.67 -21.58 -9.31
N ARG A 156 2.49 -22.65 -9.28
CA ARG A 156 2.34 -23.79 -10.17
C ARG A 156 1.02 -24.55 -9.94
N ALA A 157 0.58 -24.66 -8.68
CA ALA A 157 -0.68 -25.32 -8.34
C ALA A 157 -1.91 -24.50 -8.77
N ASN A 158 -1.81 -23.16 -8.76
CA ASN A 158 -2.96 -22.27 -8.99
C ASN A 158 -3.01 -21.65 -10.39
N ILE A 159 -1.87 -21.57 -11.11
CA ILE A 159 -1.80 -20.93 -12.42
C ILE A 159 -1.65 -22.00 -13.50
N LYS A 160 -2.71 -22.18 -14.29
CA LYS A 160 -2.69 -23.12 -15.42
C LYS A 160 -1.62 -22.71 -16.44
N GLY A 161 -0.67 -23.60 -16.68
CA GLY A 161 0.40 -23.37 -17.66
C GLY A 161 1.59 -22.57 -17.09
N TYR A 162 1.72 -22.45 -15.77
CA TYR A 162 2.83 -21.75 -15.11
C TYR A 162 4.21 -22.16 -15.65
N ASP A 163 4.45 -23.46 -15.89
CA ASP A 163 5.74 -23.94 -16.38
C ASP A 163 6.10 -23.45 -17.80
N LYS A 164 5.10 -23.02 -18.58
CA LYS A 164 5.27 -22.48 -19.95
C LYS A 164 5.53 -20.97 -19.98
N LEU A 165 5.37 -20.29 -18.83
CA LEU A 165 5.63 -18.86 -18.72
C LEU A 165 7.13 -18.59 -18.89
N SER A 166 7.43 -17.43 -19.48
CA SER A 166 8.80 -16.93 -19.57
C SER A 166 9.38 -16.67 -18.16
N PRO A 167 10.70 -16.65 -18.00
CA PRO A 167 11.32 -16.29 -16.72
C PRO A 167 10.87 -14.93 -16.18
N MET A 168 10.61 -13.96 -17.05
CA MET A 168 10.15 -12.61 -16.67
C MET A 168 8.73 -12.64 -16.12
N GLU A 169 7.82 -13.39 -16.76
CA GLU A 169 6.44 -13.56 -16.27
C GLU A 169 6.41 -14.30 -14.94
N LYS A 170 7.22 -15.35 -14.78
CA LYS A 170 7.36 -16.07 -13.51
C LYS A 170 7.86 -15.14 -12.41
N MET A 171 8.90 -14.36 -12.69
CA MET A 171 9.44 -13.40 -11.73
C MET A 171 8.40 -12.34 -11.33
N ALA A 172 7.63 -11.82 -12.29
CA ALA A 172 6.56 -10.86 -12.00
C ALA A 172 5.51 -11.44 -11.04
N LEU A 173 5.15 -12.72 -11.19
CA LEU A 173 4.22 -13.42 -10.31
C LEU A 173 4.81 -13.72 -8.91
N GLN A 174 6.12 -13.89 -8.81
CA GLN A 174 6.82 -14.13 -7.53
C GLN A 174 7.09 -12.84 -6.75
N MET A 175 7.15 -11.69 -7.42
CA MET A 175 7.49 -10.41 -6.79
C MET A 175 6.65 -10.04 -5.55
N PRO A 176 5.32 -10.28 -5.49
CA PRO A 176 4.55 -10.00 -4.29
C PRO A 176 5.01 -10.81 -3.06
N TYR A 177 5.42 -12.05 -3.25
CA TYR A 177 5.94 -12.93 -2.19
C TYR A 177 7.31 -12.43 -1.70
N ILE A 178 8.20 -12.06 -2.63
CA ILE A 178 9.51 -11.48 -2.32
C ILE A 178 9.32 -10.16 -1.55
N ASN A 179 8.44 -9.28 -2.01
CA ASN A 179 8.14 -8.02 -1.33
C ASN A 179 7.53 -8.24 0.05
N THR A 180 6.76 -9.31 0.25
CA THR A 180 6.24 -9.70 1.56
C THR A 180 7.39 -10.08 2.49
N GLY A 181 8.33 -10.90 2.05
CA GLY A 181 9.53 -11.26 2.81
C GLY A 181 10.35 -10.02 3.21
N LEU A 182 10.52 -9.08 2.27
CA LEU A 182 11.19 -7.81 2.53
C LEU A 182 10.41 -6.94 3.54
N ALA A 183 9.08 -6.93 3.48
CA ALA A 183 8.25 -6.22 4.46
C ALA A 183 8.37 -6.82 5.87
N VAL A 184 8.36 -8.14 5.98
CA VAL A 184 8.57 -8.82 7.26
C VAL A 184 9.96 -8.54 7.81
N ASN A 185 11.00 -8.58 6.97
CA ASN A 185 12.36 -8.22 7.37
C ASN A 185 12.46 -6.77 7.84
N GLU A 186 11.77 -5.85 7.17
CA GLU A 186 11.72 -4.44 7.58
C GLU A 186 11.06 -4.32 8.96
N LEU A 187 9.90 -4.94 9.18
CA LEU A 187 9.19 -4.95 10.47
C LEU A 187 10.05 -5.46 11.63
N VAL A 188 10.80 -6.54 11.42
CA VAL A 188 11.65 -7.16 12.46
C VAL A 188 12.86 -6.28 12.81
N ASN A 189 13.34 -5.48 11.86
CA ASN A 189 14.53 -4.65 12.03
C ASN A 189 14.22 -3.21 12.49
N LEU A 190 12.95 -2.84 12.67
CA LEU A 190 12.59 -1.54 13.21
C LEU A 190 12.95 -1.43 14.68
N GLU A 191 13.40 -0.26 15.05
CA GLU A 191 13.62 0.15 16.43
C GLU A 191 12.47 1.08 16.87
N TYR A 192 12.12 1.04 18.14
CA TYR A 192 11.11 1.93 18.68
C TYR A 192 11.59 2.58 19.98
N GLU A 193 11.20 3.82 20.13
CA GLU A 193 11.48 4.63 21.32
C GLU A 193 10.15 5.10 21.91
N ALA A 194 10.01 5.04 23.22
CA ALA A 194 8.88 5.62 23.95
C ALA A 194 9.26 7.01 24.47
N THR A 195 8.65 8.05 23.94
CA THR A 195 8.87 9.44 24.34
C THR A 195 7.53 10.12 24.59
N ASN A 196 7.33 10.75 25.75
CA ASN A 196 6.09 11.44 26.11
C ASN A 196 4.82 10.56 25.96
N ASN A 197 4.89 9.30 26.38
CA ASN A 197 3.82 8.31 26.25
C ASN A 197 3.43 7.95 24.80
N LEU A 198 4.23 8.32 23.83
CA LEU A 198 4.06 7.95 22.41
C LEU A 198 5.18 7.04 21.98
N ILE A 199 4.84 6.04 21.18
CA ILE A 199 5.80 5.17 20.52
C ILE A 199 6.22 5.84 19.21
N ARG A 200 7.52 5.97 19.01
CA ARG A 200 8.13 6.37 17.75
C ARG A 200 8.88 5.19 17.15
N VAL A 201 8.66 4.93 15.89
CA VAL A 201 9.33 3.87 15.15
C VAL A 201 10.42 4.48 14.29
N HIS A 202 11.60 3.91 14.36
CA HIS A 202 12.78 4.33 13.62
C HIS A 202 13.34 3.16 12.81
N GLU A 203 13.87 3.48 11.65
CA GLU A 203 14.74 2.61 10.90
C GLU A 203 16.19 2.74 11.36
N LYS A 204 16.94 1.63 11.30
CA LYS A 204 18.39 1.66 11.49
C LYS A 204 19.05 2.45 10.36
N PRO A 205 20.24 3.05 10.58
CA PRO A 205 20.98 3.72 9.52
C PRO A 205 21.14 2.84 8.27
N GLY A 206 20.73 3.33 7.12
CA GLY A 206 20.74 2.60 5.85
C GLY A 206 19.59 1.58 5.66
N ALA A 207 18.67 1.47 6.60
CA ALA A 207 17.44 0.70 6.46
C ALA A 207 16.28 1.61 5.96
N ARG A 208 15.16 1.00 5.61
CA ARG A 208 13.93 1.67 5.15
C ARG A 208 12.76 1.28 6.05
N LYS A 209 11.70 2.11 6.02
CA LYS A 209 10.43 1.84 6.70
C LYS A 209 9.21 2.11 5.81
N ASP A 210 9.38 2.18 4.50
CA ASP A 210 8.31 2.51 3.57
C ASP A 210 7.22 1.45 3.57
N ARG A 211 7.63 0.17 3.58
CA ARG A 211 6.71 -0.96 3.66
C ARG A 211 5.97 -1.01 4.99
N TYR A 212 6.68 -0.74 6.10
CA TYR A 212 6.06 -0.64 7.42
C TYR A 212 5.01 0.48 7.44
N SER A 213 5.33 1.67 6.96
CA SER A 213 4.39 2.80 6.94
C SER A 213 3.14 2.45 6.14
N SER A 214 3.32 1.96 4.92
CA SER A 214 2.20 1.59 4.05
C SER A 214 1.34 0.48 4.65
N LEU A 215 1.93 -0.59 5.17
CA LEU A 215 1.21 -1.68 5.83
C LEU A 215 0.46 -1.20 7.08
N SER A 216 1.10 -0.36 7.90
CA SER A 216 0.49 0.14 9.14
C SER A 216 -0.73 1.02 8.85
N TYR A 217 -0.64 1.88 7.84
CA TYR A 217 -1.75 2.70 7.39
C TYR A 217 -2.87 1.88 6.79
N ASN A 218 -2.53 0.91 5.94
CA ASN A 218 -3.51 0.00 5.35
C ASN A 218 -4.29 -0.75 6.43
N TYR A 219 -3.60 -1.34 7.42
CA TYR A 219 -4.23 -2.08 8.51
C TYR A 219 -5.08 -1.19 9.43
N TYR A 220 -4.68 0.06 9.63
CA TYR A 220 -5.40 0.99 10.50
C TYR A 220 -6.70 1.51 9.89
N ILE A 221 -6.73 1.67 8.56
CA ILE A 221 -7.92 2.10 7.81
C ILE A 221 -8.95 0.96 7.69
N ALA A 222 -8.45 -0.27 7.60
CA ALA A 222 -9.22 -1.49 7.47
C ALA A 222 -9.99 -1.84 8.74
#